data_d9e679a96a3705717b2cde6ffdde285a
#
_entry.id   d9e679a96a3705717b2cde6ffdde285a
#
_cell.length_a   1.000
_cell.length_b   1.000
_cell.length_c   1.000
_cell.angle_alpha   90.00
_cell.angle_beta   90.00
_cell.angle_gamma   90.00
#
_symmetry.space_group_name_H-M   'P 1'
#
loop_
_entity.id
_entity.type
_entity.pdbx_description
1 polymer ?
#
loop_
_entity_poly.entity_id
_entity_poly.type
_entity_poly.pdbx_seq_one_letter_code
_entity_poly.pdbx_strand_id
1 'polypeptide(L)'
;MIDRNVTESRGSSPGDAGLPARARVGSAARCCAGLISAILFASPSLAAETAVRKSTADQQKSVAVTVYNSDLALVKDVRDVELPKGILDLKFEGVAAQIDPTSVYIRSLTDPGKLAVLEQNFEYDLISPAKLMEKYVGRTVEIVTKKDDQETWSKAKLIGIEGGYVYEMDGKIAVNPPGRVVLPELPEGLISRPTLVWMLENGAGGHSVEASYLTGGIGWKSDYVLVLSKDDSKIDVSGWVTIDNRSGATYKDASIKLVAGDVHRAERQPRKMVMMEERADFALGAAPQFEEQAFFEYHLYTLQRKSTLRDNQTKQIGLLEASAVTVEKSFVYQPAQDYWFAAMPGPDKTTKIGVFLSVENSKKNGMGMPLPKGLVRVYKKDADESLQFVGEDAIDHTPEDEKIRVKIGNAFDVVAERVQTDYRVLSSGNLYESSYKIALRNHKDERIVVQVVETVPGDWTMTKKSHEYVKEASNRVRFDVPLEKKGSAELSYTVQIKY
;
A
#
# COMPACT_ATOMS: atom_id res chain seq x y z
N MET A 1 -49.13 15.64 6.50
CA MET A 1 -50.39 15.83 5.74
C MET A 1 -50.42 14.75 4.67
N ILE A 2 -51.22 13.75 4.92
CA ILE A 2 -52.25 13.18 4.02
C ILE A 2 -51.62 12.45 2.80
N ASP A 3 -51.92 11.25 2.47
CA ASP A 3 -52.69 10.08 2.93
C ASP A 3 -52.72 9.07 1.76
N ARG A 4 -52.60 7.77 2.08
CA ARG A 4 -53.35 6.59 1.63
C ARG A 4 -53.64 6.36 0.12
N ASN A 5 -53.47 5.12 -0.39
CA ASN A 5 -54.39 3.94 -0.36
C ASN A 5 -53.78 2.83 -1.26
N VAL A 6 -53.53 1.62 -0.81
CA VAL A 6 -54.43 0.43 -0.65
C VAL A 6 -55.28 0.11 -1.86
N THR A 7 -55.06 -1.06 -2.43
CA THR A 7 -56.13 -2.02 -2.79
C THR A 7 -55.58 -3.44 -3.02
N GLU A 8 -56.25 -4.37 -2.32
CA GLU A 8 -56.26 -5.83 -2.46
C GLU A 8 -57.09 -6.31 -3.67
N SER A 9 -56.84 -7.56 -4.11
CA SER A 9 -57.88 -8.59 -4.46
C SER A 9 -57.14 -9.89 -4.79
N ARG A 10 -57.21 -10.93 -4.03
CA ARG A 10 -58.21 -12.00 -3.80
C ARG A 10 -58.65 -12.76 -5.03
N GLY A 11 -58.48 -14.09 -4.90
CA GLY A 11 -59.38 -15.13 -5.38
C GLY A 11 -58.75 -16.03 -6.45
N SER A 12 -58.83 -17.32 -6.52
CA SER A 12 -59.53 -18.40 -5.79
C SER A 12 -59.09 -19.73 -6.41
N SER A 13 -58.95 -20.78 -5.60
CA SER A 13 -59.04 -22.20 -5.99
C SER A 13 -60.49 -22.57 -6.37
N PRO A 14 -60.87 -23.78 -6.85
CA PRO A 14 -60.40 -25.14 -6.53
C PRO A 14 -60.62 -26.21 -7.63
N GLY A 15 -60.37 -27.51 -7.29
CA GLY A 15 -60.96 -28.70 -7.91
C GLY A 15 -59.96 -29.82 -8.18
N ASP A 16 -59.79 -30.78 -7.49
CA ASP A 16 -60.49 -31.98 -6.94
C ASP A 16 -60.78 -33.09 -7.98
N ALA A 17 -60.68 -34.33 -7.54
CA ALA A 17 -61.02 -35.63 -8.08
C ALA A 17 -59.90 -36.42 -8.80
N GLY A 18 -59.58 -37.68 -8.47
CA GLY A 18 -60.27 -38.73 -7.76
C GLY A 18 -59.45 -40.02 -7.86
N LEU A 19 -59.46 -40.78 -6.82
CA LEU A 19 -59.12 -42.23 -6.77
C LEU A 19 -60.32 -43.04 -7.32
N PRO A 20 -60.15 -44.28 -7.81
CA PRO A 20 -60.34 -45.42 -6.90
C PRO A 20 -59.50 -46.69 -7.23
N ALA A 21 -59.19 -47.45 -6.26
CA ALA A 21 -59.73 -48.68 -5.68
C ALA A 21 -59.23 -50.04 -6.25
N ARG A 22 -58.62 -50.79 -5.35
CA ARG A 22 -58.70 -52.23 -4.97
C ARG A 22 -59.02 -53.29 -6.04
N ALA A 23 -58.22 -54.33 -6.06
CA ALA A 23 -58.71 -55.71 -6.05
C ALA A 23 -57.73 -56.66 -5.32
N ARG A 24 -58.33 -57.49 -4.46
CA ARG A 24 -57.77 -58.56 -3.66
C ARG A 24 -57.87 -59.90 -4.39
N VAL A 25 -57.22 -60.92 -3.74
CA VAL A 25 -57.44 -62.40 -3.82
C VAL A 25 -56.29 -63.09 -4.57
N GLY A 26 -55.59 -64.10 -4.07
CA GLY A 26 -55.76 -64.98 -2.93
C GLY A 26 -54.69 -66.06 -2.99
N SER A 27 -54.29 -66.51 -1.80
CA SER A 27 -54.02 -67.85 -1.29
C SER A 27 -53.35 -68.91 -2.16
N ALA A 28 -52.21 -69.50 -1.73
CA ALA A 28 -52.09 -70.79 -1.11
C ALA A 28 -50.62 -71.36 -1.14
N ALA A 29 -50.16 -71.64 0.01
CA ALA A 29 -49.32 -72.64 0.56
C ALA A 29 -48.48 -73.62 -0.32
N ARG A 30 -47.18 -73.79 -0.01
CA ARG A 30 -46.58 -74.99 0.66
C ARG A 30 -45.06 -74.93 0.74
N CYS A 31 -44.55 -75.11 1.93
CA CYS A 31 -43.33 -75.67 2.40
C CYS A 31 -42.28 -76.17 1.41
N CYS A 32 -41.03 -75.67 1.59
CA CYS A 32 -39.84 -76.53 1.68
C CYS A 32 -38.72 -75.72 2.41
N ALA A 33 -38.26 -76.31 3.48
CA ALA A 33 -37.15 -75.84 4.29
C ALA A 33 -35.83 -76.00 3.47
N GLY A 34 -35.07 -74.93 3.36
CA GLY A 34 -33.72 -74.91 2.87
C GLY A 34 -32.93 -73.83 3.65
N LEU A 35 -32.15 -74.31 4.64
CA LEU A 35 -31.16 -73.49 5.34
C LEU A 35 -30.14 -72.97 4.31
N ILE A 36 -30.20 -71.68 3.93
CA ILE A 36 -29.14 -71.00 3.30
C ILE A 36 -28.52 -70.06 4.33
N SER A 37 -27.34 -70.44 4.91
CA SER A 37 -26.49 -69.54 5.69
C SER A 37 -26.04 -68.36 4.79
N ALA A 38 -26.67 -67.22 4.95
CA ALA A 38 -26.19 -65.98 4.37
C ALA A 38 -24.96 -65.54 5.17
N ILE A 39 -23.77 -65.84 4.66
CA ILE A 39 -22.52 -65.21 5.10
C ILE A 39 -22.58 -63.77 4.61
N LEU A 40 -22.94 -62.84 5.48
CA LEU A 40 -22.73 -61.39 5.25
C LEU A 40 -21.21 -61.19 5.22
N PHE A 41 -20.66 -61.09 4.03
CA PHE A 41 -19.38 -60.40 3.83
C PHE A 41 -19.59 -58.89 4.09
N ALA A 42 -19.37 -58.48 5.34
CA ALA A 42 -19.11 -57.09 5.64
C ALA A 42 -17.80 -56.74 4.96
N SER A 43 -17.84 -56.20 3.76
CA SER A 43 -16.70 -55.55 3.16
C SER A 43 -16.29 -54.40 4.06
N PRO A 44 -15.05 -54.37 4.61
CA PRO A 44 -14.59 -53.17 5.27
C PRO A 44 -14.56 -52.08 4.22
N SER A 45 -15.39 -51.05 4.37
CA SER A 45 -15.26 -49.81 3.67
C SER A 45 -13.91 -49.23 4.12
N LEU A 46 -12.83 -49.52 3.39
CA LEU A 46 -11.60 -48.76 3.49
C LEU A 46 -12.00 -47.33 3.05
N ALA A 47 -12.19 -46.44 4.01
CA ALA A 47 -12.12 -45.01 3.74
C ALA A 47 -10.74 -44.83 3.10
N ALA A 48 -10.71 -44.55 1.80
CA ALA A 48 -9.47 -44.25 1.08
C ALA A 48 -8.86 -43.00 1.75
N GLU A 49 -7.75 -43.20 2.45
CA GLU A 49 -7.01 -42.10 3.05
C GLU A 49 -6.61 -41.14 1.97
N THR A 50 -7.09 -39.88 2.01
CA THR A 50 -6.82 -38.85 0.98
C THR A 50 -5.31 -38.67 0.89
N ALA A 51 -4.74 -38.85 -0.30
CA ALA A 51 -3.30 -38.73 -0.50
C ALA A 51 -2.86 -37.26 -0.27
N VAL A 52 -1.98 -37.02 0.70
CA VAL A 52 -1.41 -35.70 0.98
C VAL A 52 -0.12 -35.51 0.21
N ARG A 53 0.01 -34.40 -0.51
CA ARG A 53 1.23 -33.98 -1.19
C ARG A 53 1.67 -32.63 -0.67
N LYS A 54 2.99 -32.45 -0.50
CA LYS A 54 3.59 -31.17 -0.08
C LYS A 54 4.36 -30.57 -1.23
N SER A 55 4.20 -29.25 -1.41
CA SER A 55 5.01 -28.44 -2.31
C SER A 55 5.72 -27.35 -1.53
N THR A 56 7.04 -27.36 -1.60
CA THR A 56 7.91 -26.40 -0.91
C THR A 56 8.53 -25.40 -1.90
N ALA A 57 9.25 -24.41 -1.41
CA ALA A 57 9.97 -23.43 -2.24
C ALA A 57 11.04 -24.07 -3.16
N ASP A 58 11.50 -25.29 -2.86
CA ASP A 58 12.50 -25.98 -3.70
C ASP A 58 11.93 -26.42 -5.06
N GLN A 59 10.60 -26.54 -5.17
CA GLN A 59 9.88 -26.86 -6.40
C GLN A 59 9.48 -25.61 -7.18
N GLN A 60 9.85 -24.42 -6.69
CA GLN A 60 9.52 -23.15 -7.34
C GLN A 60 10.30 -23.00 -8.65
N LYS A 61 9.58 -22.92 -9.75
CA LYS A 61 10.10 -22.68 -11.09
C LYS A 61 10.28 -21.20 -11.39
N SER A 62 9.31 -20.40 -10.97
CA SER A 62 9.34 -18.95 -11.10
C SER A 62 8.40 -18.28 -10.10
N VAL A 63 8.74 -17.05 -9.74
CA VAL A 63 7.86 -16.17 -8.98
C VAL A 63 7.83 -14.80 -9.63
N ALA A 64 6.63 -14.20 -9.70
CA ALA A 64 6.43 -12.83 -10.11
C ALA A 64 5.68 -12.07 -9.02
N VAL A 65 6.12 -10.85 -8.75
CA VAL A 65 5.53 -9.98 -7.73
C VAL A 65 5.19 -8.64 -8.38
N THR A 66 3.91 -8.30 -8.41
CA THR A 66 3.44 -6.97 -8.81
C THR A 66 3.09 -6.19 -7.56
N VAL A 67 3.88 -5.16 -7.24
CA VAL A 67 3.75 -4.35 -6.02
C VAL A 67 2.99 -3.07 -6.34
N TYR A 68 2.03 -2.73 -5.49
CA TYR A 68 1.22 -1.50 -5.58
C TYR A 68 1.68 -0.48 -4.52
N ASN A 69 1.31 0.78 -4.67
CA ASN A 69 1.68 1.84 -3.71
C ASN A 69 1.02 1.68 -2.32
N SER A 70 -0.07 0.92 -2.22
CA SER A 70 -0.97 0.88 -1.05
C SER A 70 -0.87 -0.42 -0.26
N ASP A 71 0.33 -0.80 0.21
CA ASP A 71 0.53 -2.01 1.04
C ASP A 71 -0.17 -3.25 0.45
N LEU A 72 0.07 -3.50 -0.81
CA LEU A 72 -0.56 -4.57 -1.58
C LEU A 72 0.40 -5.12 -2.62
N ALA A 73 0.44 -6.45 -2.78
CA ALA A 73 1.06 -7.08 -3.94
C ALA A 73 0.23 -8.24 -4.47
N LEU A 74 0.32 -8.44 -5.78
CA LEU A 74 -0.10 -9.67 -6.45
C LEU A 74 1.12 -10.58 -6.63
N VAL A 75 1.09 -11.73 -6.01
CA VAL A 75 2.11 -12.77 -6.15
C VAL A 75 1.60 -13.85 -7.11
N LYS A 76 2.45 -14.30 -8.02
CA LYS A 76 2.25 -15.47 -8.88
C LYS A 76 3.42 -16.41 -8.65
N ASP A 77 3.17 -17.54 -8.03
CA ASP A 77 4.17 -18.57 -7.70
C ASP A 77 3.90 -19.82 -8.54
N VAL A 78 4.86 -20.19 -9.38
CA VAL A 78 4.77 -21.36 -10.26
C VAL A 78 5.67 -22.45 -9.73
N ARG A 79 5.10 -23.65 -9.49
CA ARG A 79 5.84 -24.83 -9.02
C ARG A 79 5.53 -26.05 -9.87
N ASP A 80 6.53 -26.88 -10.08
CA ASP A 80 6.35 -28.18 -10.71
C ASP A 80 6.07 -29.23 -9.61
N VAL A 81 4.89 -29.84 -9.67
CA VAL A 81 4.41 -30.79 -8.66
C VAL A 81 3.94 -32.09 -9.26
N GLU A 82 4.32 -33.22 -8.66
CA GLU A 82 3.84 -34.55 -9.03
C GLU A 82 2.61 -34.88 -8.19
N LEU A 83 1.45 -34.99 -8.85
CA LEU A 83 0.17 -35.28 -8.20
C LEU A 83 -0.36 -36.65 -8.63
N PRO A 84 -0.79 -37.51 -7.70
CA PRO A 84 -1.50 -38.73 -8.04
C PRO A 84 -2.86 -38.42 -8.67
N LYS A 85 -3.38 -39.32 -9.49
CA LYS A 85 -4.73 -39.20 -10.03
C LYS A 85 -5.77 -39.43 -8.92
N GLY A 86 -6.92 -38.79 -9.04
CA GLY A 86 -8.01 -38.85 -8.10
C GLY A 86 -8.02 -37.67 -7.14
N ILE A 87 -8.69 -37.85 -5.99
CA ILE A 87 -8.82 -36.80 -4.95
C ILE A 87 -7.58 -36.85 -4.05
N LEU A 88 -6.98 -35.65 -3.81
CA LEU A 88 -5.79 -35.49 -2.98
C LEU A 88 -5.76 -34.14 -2.29
N ASP A 89 -4.99 -34.02 -1.21
CA ASP A 89 -4.65 -32.75 -0.58
C ASP A 89 -3.28 -32.27 -1.04
N LEU A 90 -3.21 -31.03 -1.57
CA LEU A 90 -1.96 -30.35 -1.88
C LEU A 90 -1.67 -29.27 -0.83
N LYS A 91 -0.60 -29.47 -0.04
CA LYS A 91 -0.05 -28.47 0.90
C LYS A 91 1.03 -27.66 0.20
N PHE A 92 0.75 -26.39 -0.07
CA PHE A 92 1.64 -25.44 -0.75
C PHE A 92 2.27 -24.52 0.29
N GLU A 93 3.46 -24.88 0.77
CA GLU A 93 4.13 -24.26 1.90
C GLU A 93 4.93 -23.01 1.50
N GLY A 94 5.06 -22.06 2.43
CA GLY A 94 5.92 -20.88 2.29
C GLY A 94 5.31 -19.74 1.48
N VAL A 95 3.98 -19.60 1.51
CA VAL A 95 3.27 -18.42 0.98
C VAL A 95 3.39 -17.24 1.94
N ALA A 96 2.97 -16.05 1.53
CA ALA A 96 3.00 -14.87 2.38
C ALA A 96 2.13 -15.04 3.64
N ALA A 97 2.62 -14.56 4.78
CA ALA A 97 1.87 -14.63 6.04
C ALA A 97 0.68 -13.66 6.06
N GLN A 98 0.75 -12.56 5.26
CA GLN A 98 -0.31 -11.55 5.15
C GLN A 98 -1.17 -11.73 3.89
N ILE A 99 -1.28 -12.96 3.40
CA ILE A 99 -2.12 -13.30 2.26
C ILE A 99 -3.60 -12.96 2.52
N ASP A 100 -4.31 -12.50 1.49
CA ASP A 100 -5.77 -12.48 1.48
C ASP A 100 -6.28 -13.84 0.97
N PRO A 101 -6.76 -14.74 1.83
CA PRO A 101 -7.14 -16.11 1.41
C PRO A 101 -8.25 -16.12 0.36
N THR A 102 -9.09 -15.08 0.33
CA THR A 102 -10.22 -14.98 -0.63
C THR A 102 -9.77 -14.59 -2.03
N SER A 103 -8.53 -14.13 -2.19
CA SER A 103 -7.95 -13.74 -3.47
C SER A 103 -7.16 -14.86 -4.16
N VAL A 104 -7.05 -16.02 -3.49
CA VAL A 104 -6.22 -17.11 -3.97
C VAL A 104 -6.85 -17.79 -5.16
N TYR A 105 -6.05 -17.96 -6.21
CA TYR A 105 -6.43 -18.67 -7.41
C TYR A 105 -5.31 -19.64 -7.80
N ILE A 106 -5.66 -20.91 -8.03
CA ILE A 106 -4.75 -21.95 -8.47
C ILE A 106 -5.17 -22.48 -9.84
N ARG A 107 -4.20 -22.75 -10.70
CA ARG A 107 -4.42 -23.41 -11.99
C ARG A 107 -3.23 -24.25 -12.42
N SER A 108 -3.49 -25.28 -13.20
CA SER A 108 -2.44 -25.97 -13.94
C SER A 108 -2.09 -25.20 -15.22
N LEU A 109 -0.81 -25.00 -15.47
CA LEU A 109 -0.30 -24.42 -16.71
C LEU A 109 -0.05 -25.50 -17.80
N THR A 110 0.15 -26.77 -17.40
CA THR A 110 0.38 -27.89 -18.33
C THR A 110 -0.93 -28.49 -18.84
N ASP A 111 -1.86 -28.79 -17.91
CA ASP A 111 -3.15 -29.44 -18.20
C ASP A 111 -4.32 -28.70 -17.51
N PRO A 112 -4.75 -27.52 -18.01
CA PRO A 112 -5.73 -26.68 -17.31
C PRO A 112 -7.08 -27.36 -17.04
N GLY A 113 -7.49 -28.30 -17.88
CA GLY A 113 -8.77 -29.01 -17.72
C GLY A 113 -8.70 -30.30 -16.89
N LYS A 114 -7.54 -30.62 -16.30
CA LYS A 114 -7.31 -31.88 -15.56
C LYS A 114 -7.08 -31.68 -14.07
N LEU A 115 -7.18 -30.44 -13.57
CA LEU A 115 -7.02 -30.10 -12.19
C LEU A 115 -8.22 -29.26 -11.74
N ALA A 116 -9.05 -29.79 -10.85
CA ALA A 116 -10.19 -29.09 -10.25
C ALA A 116 -9.98 -28.89 -8.76
N VAL A 117 -10.36 -27.70 -8.27
CA VAL A 117 -10.32 -27.37 -6.83
C VAL A 117 -11.66 -27.69 -6.22
N LEU A 118 -11.68 -28.58 -5.21
CA LEU A 118 -12.86 -28.96 -4.45
C LEU A 118 -12.98 -28.11 -3.18
N GLU A 119 -11.86 -27.90 -2.46
CA GLU A 119 -11.79 -27.09 -1.26
C GLU A 119 -10.49 -26.30 -1.21
N GLN A 120 -10.51 -25.15 -0.52
CA GLN A 120 -9.35 -24.30 -0.29
C GLN A 120 -9.30 -23.83 1.14
N ASN A 121 -8.18 -24.07 1.82
CA ASN A 121 -7.92 -23.67 3.18
C ASN A 121 -6.59 -22.91 3.29
N PHE A 122 -6.46 -22.03 4.26
CA PHE A 122 -5.23 -21.33 4.60
C PHE A 122 -4.85 -21.66 6.05
N GLU A 123 -3.76 -22.40 6.22
CA GLU A 123 -3.17 -22.72 7.52
C GLU A 123 -2.12 -21.66 7.87
N TYR A 124 -2.28 -20.99 9.03
CA TYR A 124 -1.40 -19.92 9.50
C TYR A 124 -1.06 -20.00 11.00
N ASP A 125 -1.40 -21.12 11.67
CA ASP A 125 -1.08 -21.33 13.08
C ASP A 125 0.40 -21.71 13.23
N LEU A 126 1.25 -20.68 13.16
CA LEU A 126 2.70 -20.83 13.12
C LEU A 126 3.27 -21.24 14.49
N ILE A 127 4.25 -22.14 14.46
CA ILE A 127 5.01 -22.54 15.63
C ILE A 127 5.65 -21.31 16.28
N SER A 128 5.28 -21.06 17.53
CA SER A 128 5.92 -20.07 18.40
C SER A 128 5.91 -20.56 19.84
N PRO A 129 6.79 -20.07 20.72
CA PRO A 129 6.75 -20.46 22.14
C PRO A 129 5.37 -20.25 22.77
N ALA A 130 4.72 -19.13 22.47
CA ALA A 130 3.39 -18.82 22.99
C ALA A 130 2.33 -19.83 22.50
N LYS A 131 2.33 -20.15 21.19
CA LYS A 131 1.40 -21.10 20.60
C LYS A 131 1.64 -22.53 21.09
N LEU A 132 2.89 -22.91 21.26
CA LEU A 132 3.23 -24.19 21.87
C LEU A 132 2.66 -24.29 23.28
N MET A 133 2.88 -23.28 24.12
CA MET A 133 2.34 -23.26 25.48
C MET A 133 0.80 -23.24 25.49
N GLU A 134 0.15 -22.48 24.58
CA GLU A 134 -1.31 -22.47 24.43
C GLU A 134 -1.88 -23.87 24.14
N LYS A 135 -1.27 -24.61 23.21
CA LYS A 135 -1.68 -25.98 22.85
C LYS A 135 -1.39 -27.01 23.93
N TYR A 136 -0.49 -26.68 24.88
CA TYR A 136 -0.13 -27.54 26.00
C TYR A 136 -0.94 -27.30 27.27
N VAL A 137 -1.83 -26.33 27.32
CA VAL A 137 -2.73 -26.14 28.46
C VAL A 137 -3.55 -27.40 28.69
N GLY A 138 -3.51 -27.91 29.92
CA GLY A 138 -4.13 -29.19 30.32
C GLY A 138 -3.27 -30.43 30.07
N ARG A 139 -2.10 -30.32 29.41
CA ARG A 139 -1.17 -31.44 29.13
C ARG A 139 0.04 -31.42 30.06
N THR A 140 0.75 -32.55 30.11
CA THR A 140 1.97 -32.71 30.89
C THR A 140 3.18 -32.23 30.08
N VAL A 141 4.03 -31.43 30.72
CA VAL A 141 5.32 -30.92 30.23
C VAL A 141 6.42 -31.34 31.20
N GLU A 142 7.67 -31.17 30.83
CA GLU A 142 8.82 -31.35 31.69
C GLU A 142 9.47 -30.02 32.01
N ILE A 143 9.77 -29.76 33.29
CA ILE A 143 10.50 -28.61 33.77
C ILE A 143 11.90 -29.06 34.15
N VAL A 144 12.91 -28.48 33.48
CA VAL A 144 14.31 -28.82 33.71
C VAL A 144 14.95 -27.68 34.49
N THR A 145 15.38 -27.98 35.71
CA THR A 145 16.15 -27.07 36.55
C THR A 145 17.62 -27.51 36.62
N LYS A 146 18.53 -26.57 36.61
CA LYS A 146 19.98 -26.82 36.72
C LYS A 146 20.46 -26.32 38.07
N LYS A 147 21.07 -27.22 38.86
CA LYS A 147 21.72 -26.90 40.12
C LYS A 147 23.10 -27.59 40.17
N ASP A 148 24.14 -26.86 40.44
CA ASP A 148 25.53 -27.37 40.55
C ASP A 148 25.96 -28.25 39.36
N ASP A 149 25.67 -27.83 38.12
CA ASP A 149 25.84 -28.54 36.84
C ASP A 149 25.04 -29.85 36.67
N GLN A 150 24.16 -30.20 37.60
CA GLN A 150 23.23 -31.31 37.43
C GLN A 150 21.85 -30.84 36.98
N GLU A 151 21.32 -31.47 35.93
CA GLU A 151 19.95 -31.22 35.46
C GLU A 151 18.96 -32.12 36.19
N THR A 152 17.91 -31.55 36.76
CA THR A 152 16.80 -32.26 37.35
C THR A 152 15.55 -32.08 36.51
N TRP A 153 14.93 -33.15 36.11
CA TRP A 153 13.73 -33.18 35.28
C TRP A 153 12.50 -33.48 36.15
N SER A 154 11.51 -32.60 36.11
CA SER A 154 10.27 -32.71 36.87
C SER A 154 9.06 -32.64 35.94
N LYS A 155 8.13 -33.60 36.07
CA LYS A 155 6.87 -33.55 35.33
C LYS A 155 5.93 -32.55 35.96
N ALA A 156 5.28 -31.74 35.12
CA ALA A 156 4.32 -30.72 35.51
C ALA A 156 3.17 -30.68 34.52
N LYS A 157 1.95 -30.45 35.00
CA LYS A 157 0.80 -30.21 34.14
C LYS A 157 0.63 -28.71 34.00
N LEU A 158 0.68 -28.19 32.75
CA LEU A 158 0.40 -26.78 32.48
C LEU A 158 -1.10 -26.53 32.62
N ILE A 159 -1.52 -25.63 33.53
CA ILE A 159 -2.93 -25.36 33.81
C ILE A 159 -3.37 -23.94 33.42
N GLY A 160 -2.44 -23.03 33.19
CA GLY A 160 -2.76 -21.67 32.74
C GLY A 160 -1.57 -20.93 32.15
N ILE A 161 -1.84 -19.94 31.25
CA ILE A 161 -0.82 -19.16 30.54
C ILE A 161 -1.07 -17.64 30.60
N GLU A 162 -2.19 -17.19 31.18
CA GLU A 162 -2.53 -15.76 31.26
C GLU A 162 -1.76 -15.06 32.37
N GLY A 163 -0.97 -14.05 32.04
CA GLY A 163 -0.16 -13.29 32.99
C GLY A 163 1.06 -14.03 33.53
N GLY A 164 1.33 -15.26 33.03
CA GLY A 164 2.42 -16.12 33.41
C GLY A 164 2.04 -17.60 33.30
N TYR A 165 3.00 -18.49 33.52
CA TYR A 165 2.76 -19.90 33.38
C TYR A 165 2.41 -20.55 34.76
N VAL A 166 1.27 -21.20 34.81
CA VAL A 166 0.80 -21.88 36.03
C VAL A 166 0.82 -23.39 35.82
N TYR A 167 1.48 -24.10 36.74
CA TYR A 167 1.66 -25.54 36.66
C TYR A 167 1.13 -26.22 37.91
N GLU A 168 0.63 -27.44 37.75
CA GLU A 168 0.40 -28.40 38.82
C GLU A 168 1.60 -29.36 38.85
N MET A 169 2.29 -29.39 40.00
CA MET A 169 3.47 -30.23 40.28
C MET A 169 3.29 -30.88 41.62
N ASP A 170 3.36 -32.21 41.70
CA ASP A 170 3.21 -33.00 42.95
C ASP A 170 1.99 -32.58 43.81
N GLY A 171 0.85 -32.33 43.13
CA GLY A 171 -0.40 -31.89 43.76
C GLY A 171 -0.40 -30.44 44.29
N LYS A 172 0.61 -29.63 43.95
CA LYS A 172 0.72 -28.20 44.32
C LYS A 172 0.69 -27.33 43.08
N ILE A 173 0.21 -26.10 43.24
CA ILE A 173 0.21 -25.10 42.19
C ILE A 173 1.48 -24.27 42.26
N ALA A 174 2.25 -24.24 41.17
CA ALA A 174 3.45 -23.46 40.99
C ALA A 174 3.22 -22.37 39.93
N VAL A 175 3.53 -21.13 40.27
CA VAL A 175 3.44 -19.98 39.31
C VAL A 175 4.85 -19.59 38.89
N ASN A 176 5.12 -19.64 37.60
CA ASN A 176 6.43 -19.34 37.00
C ASN A 176 7.59 -20.05 37.76
N PRO A 177 7.59 -21.38 37.94
CA PRO A 177 8.68 -22.04 38.59
C PRO A 177 10.00 -21.83 37.82
N PRO A 178 11.13 -21.83 38.51
CA PRO A 178 12.42 -21.71 37.85
C PRO A 178 12.70 -22.92 36.97
N GLY A 179 13.33 -22.71 35.81
CA GLY A 179 13.70 -23.76 34.90
C GLY A 179 13.27 -23.49 33.45
N ARG A 180 13.71 -24.37 32.56
CA ARG A 180 13.25 -24.37 31.16
C ARG A 180 12.15 -25.42 30.99
N VAL A 181 11.13 -25.09 30.19
CA VAL A 181 10.06 -26.01 29.83
C VAL A 181 10.49 -26.82 28.62
N VAL A 182 10.34 -28.13 28.69
CA VAL A 182 10.57 -29.06 27.59
C VAL A 182 9.23 -29.75 27.27
N LEU A 183 8.88 -29.70 25.99
CA LEU A 183 7.65 -30.30 25.51
C LEU A 183 7.97 -31.66 24.89
N PRO A 184 7.20 -32.74 25.21
CA PRO A 184 7.52 -34.08 24.74
C PRO A 184 7.34 -34.26 23.22
N GLU A 185 6.42 -33.51 22.61
CA GLU A 185 6.11 -33.63 21.19
C GLU A 185 5.62 -32.32 20.61
N LEU A 186 5.60 -32.19 19.26
CA LEU A 186 4.99 -31.05 18.58
C LEU A 186 3.47 -31.29 18.53
N PRO A 187 2.64 -30.35 19.04
CA PRO A 187 1.19 -30.46 18.94
C PRO A 187 0.72 -30.45 17.47
N GLU A 188 -0.33 -31.21 17.21
CA GLU A 188 -0.99 -31.19 15.90
C GLU A 188 -1.55 -29.81 15.57
N GLY A 189 -1.57 -29.49 14.27
CA GLY A 189 -2.12 -28.23 13.73
C GLY A 189 -1.17 -27.04 13.76
N LEU A 190 0.05 -27.17 14.34
CA LEU A 190 1.08 -26.15 14.23
C LEU A 190 1.97 -26.40 13.02
N ILE A 191 2.23 -25.34 12.26
CA ILE A 191 3.04 -25.37 11.04
C ILE A 191 4.24 -24.44 11.13
N SER A 192 5.33 -24.77 10.43
CA SER A 192 6.55 -23.94 10.39
C SER A 192 6.47 -22.74 9.45
N ARG A 193 5.59 -22.80 8.47
CA ARG A 193 5.39 -21.75 7.45
C ARG A 193 3.92 -21.65 7.05
N PRO A 194 3.42 -20.46 6.70
CA PRO A 194 2.07 -20.29 6.17
C PRO A 194 1.87 -21.19 4.96
N THR A 195 0.73 -21.90 4.91
CA THR A 195 0.48 -22.97 3.95
C THR A 195 -0.92 -22.83 3.37
N LEU A 196 -1.04 -22.86 2.03
CA LEU A 196 -2.30 -23.06 1.34
C LEU A 196 -2.54 -24.57 1.22
N VAL A 197 -3.75 -25.00 1.53
CA VAL A 197 -4.15 -26.40 1.42
C VAL A 197 -5.35 -26.51 0.50
N TRP A 198 -5.19 -27.26 -0.57
CA TRP A 198 -6.27 -27.53 -1.51
C TRP A 198 -6.62 -29.01 -1.52
N MET A 199 -7.91 -29.32 -1.40
CA MET A 199 -8.43 -30.60 -1.85
C MET A 199 -8.66 -30.49 -3.36
N LEU A 200 -7.95 -31.32 -4.13
CA LEU A 200 -7.95 -31.29 -5.57
C LEU A 200 -8.48 -32.59 -6.13
N GLU A 201 -9.21 -32.50 -7.26
CA GLU A 201 -9.47 -33.64 -8.13
C GLU A 201 -8.51 -33.57 -9.33
N ASN A 202 -7.67 -34.59 -9.50
CA ASN A 202 -6.63 -34.64 -10.50
C ASN A 202 -6.83 -35.77 -11.52
N GLY A 203 -6.87 -35.42 -12.80
CA GLY A 203 -7.02 -36.34 -13.92
C GLY A 203 -5.73 -36.67 -14.67
N ALA A 204 -4.59 -36.05 -14.33
CA ALA A 204 -3.29 -36.23 -15.02
C ALA A 204 -2.19 -36.61 -14.02
N GLY A 205 -0.93 -36.63 -14.45
CA GLY A 205 0.26 -36.85 -13.62
C GLY A 205 0.81 -35.53 -13.06
N GLY A 206 2.08 -35.22 -13.39
CA GLY A 206 2.73 -33.98 -12.95
C GLY A 206 2.12 -32.72 -13.56
N HIS A 207 2.11 -31.64 -12.78
CA HIS A 207 1.61 -30.34 -13.19
C HIS A 207 2.62 -29.23 -12.90
N SER A 208 2.73 -28.26 -13.80
CA SER A 208 3.24 -26.94 -13.49
C SER A 208 2.05 -26.11 -12.95
N VAL A 209 2.00 -25.89 -11.65
CA VAL A 209 0.88 -25.24 -10.95
C VAL A 209 1.24 -23.78 -10.69
N GLU A 210 0.38 -22.85 -11.10
CA GLU A 210 0.45 -21.45 -10.72
C GLU A 210 -0.52 -21.16 -9.59
N ALA A 211 0.00 -20.71 -8.44
CA ALA A 211 -0.78 -20.11 -7.36
C ALA A 211 -0.66 -18.58 -7.44
N SER A 212 -1.78 -17.89 -7.60
CA SER A 212 -1.85 -16.43 -7.64
C SER A 212 -2.65 -15.91 -6.46
N TYR A 213 -2.15 -14.90 -5.74
CA TYR A 213 -2.83 -14.34 -4.58
C TYR A 213 -2.42 -12.89 -4.30
N LEU A 214 -3.30 -12.17 -3.61
CA LEU A 214 -2.99 -10.86 -3.06
C LEU A 214 -2.44 -10.99 -1.64
N THR A 215 -1.48 -10.15 -1.30
CA THR A 215 -0.90 -10.07 0.06
C THR A 215 -0.70 -8.63 0.48
N GLY A 216 -0.90 -8.35 1.77
CA GLY A 216 -0.39 -7.15 2.42
C GLY A 216 1.08 -7.29 2.83
N GLY A 217 1.59 -6.34 3.58
CA GLY A 217 2.96 -6.32 4.09
C GLY A 217 4.01 -6.08 3.02
N ILE A 218 3.63 -5.60 1.85
CA ILE A 218 4.56 -5.23 0.79
C ILE A 218 4.04 -4.02 0.02
N GLY A 219 4.89 -3.00 -0.10
CA GLY A 219 4.55 -1.76 -0.80
C GLY A 219 5.79 -1.15 -1.43
N TRP A 220 5.59 -0.10 -2.21
CA TRP A 220 6.68 0.65 -2.79
C TRP A 220 6.39 2.14 -2.82
N LYS A 221 7.47 2.94 -2.86
CA LYS A 221 7.44 4.39 -3.05
C LYS A 221 8.60 4.82 -3.93
N SER A 222 8.48 6.01 -4.52
CA SER A 222 9.60 6.67 -5.20
C SER A 222 10.17 7.78 -4.34
N ASP A 223 11.47 7.95 -4.43
CA ASP A 223 12.25 9.00 -3.82
C ASP A 223 13.14 9.64 -4.90
N TYR A 224 13.25 10.96 -4.91
CA TYR A 224 14.03 11.71 -5.88
C TYR A 224 15.07 12.57 -5.19
N VAL A 225 16.28 12.57 -5.73
CA VAL A 225 17.37 13.43 -5.31
C VAL A 225 17.70 14.38 -6.45
N LEU A 226 17.63 15.67 -6.17
CA LEU A 226 17.97 16.75 -7.08
C LEU A 226 19.23 17.46 -6.58
N VAL A 227 20.28 17.50 -7.39
CA VAL A 227 21.51 18.23 -7.09
C VAL A 227 21.57 19.49 -7.93
N LEU A 228 21.38 20.65 -7.30
CA LEU A 228 21.35 21.96 -7.94
C LEU A 228 22.77 22.44 -8.25
N SER A 229 22.97 22.98 -9.45
CA SER A 229 24.21 23.63 -9.86
C SER A 229 24.49 24.91 -9.05
N LYS A 230 25.74 25.37 -9.04
CA LYS A 230 26.15 26.59 -8.30
C LYS A 230 25.37 27.84 -8.71
N ASP A 231 25.04 27.96 -9.98
CA ASP A 231 24.31 29.10 -10.59
C ASP A 231 22.78 28.94 -10.56
N ASP A 232 22.25 27.88 -9.94
CA ASP A 232 20.83 27.56 -9.84
C ASP A 232 20.11 27.38 -11.19
N SER A 233 20.84 27.12 -12.29
CA SER A 233 20.26 27.00 -13.65
C SER A 233 20.05 25.55 -14.11
N LYS A 234 20.74 24.60 -13.49
CA LYS A 234 20.72 23.17 -13.83
C LYS A 234 20.58 22.32 -12.59
N ILE A 235 20.01 21.12 -12.80
CA ILE A 235 19.96 20.07 -11.77
C ILE A 235 20.37 18.72 -12.36
N ASP A 236 20.99 17.90 -11.55
CA ASP A 236 21.06 16.47 -11.77
C ASP A 236 19.94 15.79 -10.98
N VAL A 237 19.26 14.84 -11.61
CA VAL A 237 18.09 14.14 -11.05
C VAL A 237 18.42 12.66 -10.93
N SER A 238 18.24 12.10 -9.75
CA SER A 238 18.31 10.66 -9.51
C SER A 238 17.01 10.21 -8.86
N GLY A 239 16.28 9.33 -9.53
CA GLY A 239 15.05 8.72 -9.04
C GLY A 239 15.29 7.30 -8.53
N TRP A 240 14.74 6.96 -7.38
CA TRP A 240 14.84 5.67 -6.72
C TRP A 240 13.47 5.08 -6.45
N VAL A 241 13.37 3.76 -6.58
CA VAL A 241 12.26 2.95 -6.08
C VAL A 241 12.68 2.29 -4.79
N THR A 242 11.92 2.49 -3.75
CA THR A 242 12.08 1.83 -2.46
C THR A 242 10.95 0.81 -2.28
N ILE A 243 11.28 -0.48 -2.22
CA ILE A 243 10.33 -1.58 -1.98
C ILE A 243 10.54 -2.08 -0.54
N ASP A 244 9.50 -2.07 0.27
CA ASP A 244 9.50 -2.63 1.62
C ASP A 244 8.72 -3.95 1.63
N ASN A 245 9.36 -5.04 2.05
CA ASN A 245 8.74 -6.36 2.12
C ASN A 245 8.70 -6.86 3.56
N ARG A 246 7.51 -6.91 4.13
CA ARG A 246 7.16 -7.48 5.45
C ARG A 246 6.01 -8.48 5.33
N SER A 247 5.84 -9.08 4.15
CA SER A 247 4.74 -10.00 3.86
C SER A 247 4.84 -11.35 4.59
N GLY A 248 5.99 -11.63 5.21
CA GLY A 248 6.29 -12.93 5.82
C GLY A 248 6.82 -13.96 4.82
N ALA A 249 7.14 -13.54 3.58
CA ALA A 249 7.71 -14.42 2.57
C ALA A 249 8.91 -13.77 1.85
N THR A 250 9.87 -14.60 1.47
CA THR A 250 10.99 -14.23 0.60
C THR A 250 10.69 -14.65 -0.85
N TYR A 251 10.76 -13.71 -1.78
CA TYR A 251 10.57 -13.94 -3.21
C TYR A 251 11.92 -14.00 -3.91
N LYS A 252 12.44 -15.22 -4.08
CA LYS A 252 13.76 -15.44 -4.65
C LYS A 252 13.74 -15.30 -6.17
N ASP A 253 14.68 -14.55 -6.75
CA ASP A 253 14.82 -14.33 -8.20
C ASP A 253 13.48 -13.98 -8.88
N ALA A 254 12.72 -13.10 -8.26
CA ALA A 254 11.41 -12.70 -8.71
C ALA A 254 11.47 -11.76 -9.92
N SER A 255 10.49 -11.92 -10.82
CA SER A 255 10.14 -10.88 -11.78
C SER A 255 9.31 -9.81 -11.07
N ILE A 256 9.82 -8.58 -10.99
CA ILE A 256 9.22 -7.50 -10.22
C ILE A 256 8.54 -6.52 -11.16
N LYS A 257 7.30 -6.18 -10.84
CA LYS A 257 6.54 -5.11 -11.47
C LYS A 257 6.02 -4.17 -10.40
N LEU A 258 5.99 -2.87 -10.71
CA LEU A 258 5.47 -1.83 -9.83
C LEU A 258 4.33 -1.13 -10.53
N VAL A 259 3.22 -0.95 -9.84
CA VAL A 259 2.06 -0.22 -10.37
C VAL A 259 1.98 1.13 -9.66
N ALA A 260 2.13 2.21 -10.44
CA ALA A 260 1.89 3.57 -9.99
C ALA A 260 0.48 4.01 -10.38
N GLY A 261 -0.26 4.51 -9.40
CA GLY A 261 -1.67 4.94 -9.52
C GLY A 261 -2.49 4.45 -8.34
N ASP A 262 -3.67 5.04 -8.16
CA ASP A 262 -4.55 4.76 -7.03
C ASP A 262 -5.54 3.64 -7.38
N VAL A 263 -5.18 2.40 -7.04
CA VAL A 263 -6.06 1.24 -7.25
C VAL A 263 -7.23 1.30 -6.27
N HIS A 264 -8.46 1.40 -6.80
CA HIS A 264 -9.67 1.38 -5.98
C HIS A 264 -9.90 -0.01 -5.39
N ARG A 265 -10.06 -0.08 -4.07
CA ARG A 265 -10.45 -1.29 -3.34
C ARG A 265 -11.73 -1.03 -2.56
N ALA A 266 -12.63 -2.02 -2.53
CA ALA A 266 -13.77 -1.97 -1.61
C ALA A 266 -13.25 -1.90 -0.16
N GLU A 267 -13.76 -0.96 0.64
CA GLU A 267 -13.30 -0.76 2.02
C GLU A 267 -13.54 -2.01 2.88
N ARG A 268 -12.45 -2.62 3.36
CA ARG A 268 -12.44 -3.52 4.52
C ARG A 268 -11.94 -2.71 5.71
N GLN A 269 -12.61 -2.78 6.86
CA GLN A 269 -12.30 -1.97 8.06
C GLN A 269 -10.80 -2.02 8.43
N PRO A 270 -10.13 -0.87 8.72
CA PRO A 270 -8.68 -0.79 8.83
C PRO A 270 -8.14 -1.27 10.18
N ARG A 271 -7.09 -2.09 10.15
CA ARG A 271 -6.15 -2.26 11.27
C ARG A 271 -5.10 -1.16 11.23
N LYS A 272 -4.96 -0.40 12.32
CA LYS A 272 -3.93 0.66 12.46
C LYS A 272 -2.53 0.05 12.58
N MET A 273 -1.58 0.52 11.77
CA MET A 273 -0.14 0.28 11.94
C MET A 273 0.61 1.58 12.21
N VAL A 274 1.63 1.49 13.06
CA VAL A 274 2.56 2.57 13.46
C VAL A 274 3.81 2.45 12.59
N MET A 275 4.28 3.58 12.02
CA MET A 275 5.51 3.67 11.19
C MET A 275 6.73 4.01 12.04
N MET A 276 7.88 3.39 11.72
CA MET A 276 9.24 3.77 12.15
C MET A 276 10.09 4.06 10.91
N GLU A 277 10.83 5.18 10.93
CA GLU A 277 11.76 5.60 9.86
C GLU A 277 13.20 5.17 10.16
N GLU A 278 13.91 4.65 9.16
CA GLU A 278 15.38 4.47 9.16
C GLU A 278 16.01 5.07 7.90
N ARG A 279 17.22 5.64 8.06
CA ARG A 279 18.00 6.34 7.03
C ARG A 279 18.97 5.40 6.32
N ALA A 280 19.19 5.61 5.01
CA ALA A 280 20.17 4.89 4.18
C ALA A 280 21.07 5.86 3.40
N ASP A 281 22.36 5.49 3.25
CA ASP A 281 23.42 6.20 2.53
C ASP A 281 23.44 5.83 1.03
N PHE A 282 23.89 6.77 0.18
CA PHE A 282 23.74 6.74 -1.28
C PHE A 282 25.03 6.35 -2.03
N ALA A 283 24.89 5.60 -3.13
CA ALA A 283 25.91 5.34 -4.15
C ALA A 283 25.40 5.70 -5.54
N LEU A 284 26.25 6.26 -6.38
CA LEU A 284 25.98 6.86 -7.69
C LEU A 284 26.12 5.87 -8.87
N GLY A 285 25.21 5.94 -9.83
CA GLY A 285 25.39 5.67 -11.26
C GLY A 285 25.12 4.26 -11.78
N ALA A 286 23.92 4.02 -12.40
CA ALA A 286 23.68 2.86 -13.29
C ALA A 286 22.61 3.20 -14.34
N ALA A 287 22.63 2.49 -15.49
CA ALA A 287 21.63 2.59 -16.56
C ALA A 287 20.20 2.31 -16.05
N PRO A 288 19.14 2.80 -16.75
CA PRO A 288 17.76 2.63 -16.33
C PRO A 288 17.43 1.14 -16.13
N GLN A 289 16.97 0.79 -14.95
CA GLN A 289 16.70 -0.61 -14.57
C GLN A 289 15.24 -1.01 -14.78
N PHE A 290 14.35 -0.05 -15.05
CA PHE A 290 12.94 -0.29 -15.30
C PHE A 290 12.55 0.11 -16.72
N GLU A 291 11.65 -0.67 -17.33
CA GLU A 291 10.90 -0.33 -18.52
C GLU A 291 9.48 0.05 -18.10
N GLU A 292 9.01 1.21 -18.53
CA GLU A 292 7.67 1.72 -18.27
C GLU A 292 6.74 1.39 -19.41
N GLN A 293 5.48 1.03 -19.09
CA GLN A 293 4.38 0.94 -20.04
C GLN A 293 3.06 1.41 -19.42
N ALA A 294 2.21 2.04 -20.21
CA ALA A 294 0.84 2.32 -19.82
C ALA A 294 0.06 1.00 -19.64
N PHE A 295 -0.64 0.86 -18.53
CA PHE A 295 -1.45 -0.32 -18.21
C PHE A 295 -2.79 0.12 -17.62
N PHE A 296 -3.87 0.07 -18.41
CA PHE A 296 -5.16 0.63 -18.07
C PHE A 296 -5.02 2.14 -17.77
N GLU A 297 -5.48 2.64 -16.63
CA GLU A 297 -5.30 4.03 -16.15
C GLU A 297 -4.08 4.19 -15.23
N TYR A 298 -3.13 3.23 -15.24
CA TYR A 298 -1.95 3.15 -14.39
C TYR A 298 -0.67 3.11 -15.23
N HIS A 299 0.47 3.34 -14.56
CA HIS A 299 1.78 3.09 -15.15
C HIS A 299 2.42 1.86 -14.49
N LEU A 300 2.87 0.93 -15.33
CA LEU A 300 3.52 -0.31 -14.93
C LEU A 300 5.02 -0.21 -15.23
N TYR A 301 5.83 -0.28 -14.18
CA TYR A 301 7.29 -0.30 -14.28
C TYR A 301 7.78 -1.72 -14.10
N THR A 302 8.35 -2.30 -15.13
CA THR A 302 8.87 -3.67 -15.13
C THR A 302 10.37 -3.64 -14.94
N LEU A 303 10.85 -4.25 -13.84
CA LEU A 303 12.29 -4.42 -13.62
C LEU A 303 12.86 -5.40 -14.63
N GLN A 304 13.85 -4.97 -15.43
CA GLN A 304 14.40 -5.73 -16.55
C GLN A 304 15.23 -6.95 -16.12
N ARG A 305 15.63 -7.03 -14.87
CA ARG A 305 16.35 -8.17 -14.29
C ARG A 305 15.55 -8.79 -13.15
N LYS A 306 15.73 -10.08 -12.92
CA LYS A 306 15.20 -10.73 -11.72
C LYS A 306 15.89 -10.18 -10.47
N SER A 307 15.15 -10.10 -9.38
CA SER A 307 15.68 -9.66 -8.10
C SER A 307 15.02 -10.39 -6.94
N THR A 308 15.79 -10.68 -5.90
CA THR A 308 15.28 -11.31 -4.69
C THR A 308 14.76 -10.25 -3.74
N LEU A 309 13.49 -10.36 -3.32
CA LEU A 309 12.89 -9.57 -2.25
C LEU A 309 12.83 -10.43 -0.97
N ARG A 310 13.77 -10.20 -0.03
CA ARG A 310 13.75 -10.93 1.23
C ARG A 310 12.65 -10.41 2.15
N ASP A 311 12.14 -11.29 2.98
CA ASP A 311 11.27 -10.87 4.07
C ASP A 311 12.02 -9.96 5.05
N ASN A 312 11.32 -8.98 5.62
CA ASN A 312 11.87 -7.94 6.51
C ASN A 312 13.05 -7.17 5.86
N GLN A 313 12.93 -6.85 4.57
CA GLN A 313 13.92 -6.10 3.81
C GLN A 313 13.31 -4.88 3.12
N THR A 314 13.97 -3.73 3.28
CA THR A 314 13.81 -2.57 2.40
C THR A 314 14.85 -2.63 1.30
N LYS A 315 14.42 -2.56 0.03
CA LYS A 315 15.28 -2.61 -1.14
C LYS A 315 15.11 -1.35 -1.98
N GLN A 316 16.23 -0.73 -2.35
CA GLN A 316 16.25 0.39 -3.28
C GLN A 316 16.79 -0.03 -4.65
N ILE A 317 16.15 0.47 -5.71
CA ILE A 317 16.49 0.21 -7.11
C ILE A 317 16.40 1.53 -7.87
N GLY A 318 17.43 1.87 -8.68
CA GLY A 318 17.41 3.07 -9.52
C GLY A 318 16.24 3.06 -10.51
N LEU A 319 15.48 4.15 -10.54
CA LEU A 319 14.33 4.35 -11.43
C LEU A 319 14.74 5.12 -12.69
N LEU A 320 15.40 6.27 -12.50
CA LEU A 320 15.87 7.13 -13.58
C LEU A 320 17.12 7.92 -13.14
N GLU A 321 17.89 8.35 -14.11
CA GLU A 321 18.96 9.34 -13.95
C GLU A 321 18.91 10.32 -15.10
N ALA A 322 19.02 11.62 -14.81
CA ALA A 322 19.14 12.68 -15.80
C ALA A 322 20.09 13.74 -15.29
N SER A 323 20.99 14.22 -16.16
CA SER A 323 22.00 15.21 -15.82
C SER A 323 21.80 16.50 -16.56
N ALA A 324 22.21 17.61 -15.94
CA ALA A 324 22.16 18.94 -16.50
C ALA A 324 20.77 19.39 -17.00
N VAL A 325 19.72 18.90 -16.34
CA VAL A 325 18.32 19.25 -16.61
C VAL A 325 18.10 20.74 -16.31
N THR A 326 17.43 21.46 -17.22
CA THR A 326 17.14 22.89 -17.02
C THR A 326 16.11 23.06 -15.92
N VAL A 327 16.40 23.94 -14.96
CA VAL A 327 15.53 24.29 -13.84
C VAL A 327 15.25 25.79 -13.80
N GLU A 328 14.03 26.15 -13.48
CA GLU A 328 13.61 27.53 -13.25
C GLU A 328 13.41 27.77 -11.76
N LYS A 329 14.18 28.70 -11.17
CA LYS A 329 14.04 29.14 -9.78
C LYS A 329 13.11 30.34 -9.70
N SER A 330 12.12 30.31 -8.85
CA SER A 330 11.15 31.41 -8.66
C SER A 330 10.99 31.79 -7.18
N PHE A 331 10.73 33.07 -6.95
CA PHE A 331 10.41 33.66 -5.66
C PHE A 331 8.94 34.00 -5.65
N VAL A 332 8.17 33.42 -4.74
CA VAL A 332 6.71 33.56 -4.71
C VAL A 332 6.26 34.09 -3.34
N TYR A 333 5.61 35.23 -3.37
CA TYR A 333 4.88 35.75 -2.24
C TYR A 333 3.40 35.40 -2.38
N GLN A 334 2.86 34.73 -1.39
CA GLN A 334 1.44 34.46 -1.29
C GLN A 334 0.98 34.84 0.12
N PRO A 335 0.02 35.77 0.25
CA PRO A 335 -0.52 36.18 1.54
C PRO A 335 -1.12 35.00 2.31
N ALA A 336 -1.01 35.03 3.64
CA ALA A 336 -1.57 33.98 4.49
C ALA A 336 -3.07 34.16 4.75
N GLN A 337 -3.59 35.37 4.61
CA GLN A 337 -4.97 35.70 4.93
C GLN A 337 -5.58 36.62 3.87
N ASP A 338 -6.83 36.36 3.54
CA ASP A 338 -7.61 37.11 2.57
C ASP A 338 -8.63 37.99 3.30
N TYR A 339 -8.40 39.32 3.29
CA TYR A 339 -9.29 40.37 3.87
C TYR A 339 -10.08 41.09 2.79
N TRP A 340 -10.83 40.35 1.99
CA TRP A 340 -11.58 40.92 0.87
C TRP A 340 -12.90 41.60 1.31
N PHE A 341 -13.50 41.09 2.39
CA PHE A 341 -14.82 41.49 2.87
C PHE A 341 -14.78 42.11 4.26
N ALA A 342 -13.63 42.50 4.77
CA ALA A 342 -13.42 43.14 6.04
C ALA A 342 -12.17 44.01 6.02
N ALA A 343 -12.13 44.99 6.97
CA ALA A 343 -10.92 45.75 7.21
C ALA A 343 -9.84 44.89 7.86
N MET A 344 -8.63 44.95 7.31
CA MET A 344 -7.47 44.22 7.81
C MET A 344 -6.93 44.90 9.11
N PRO A 345 -6.72 44.16 10.20
CA PRO A 345 -6.32 44.78 11.49
C PRO A 345 -4.81 45.07 11.58
N GLY A 346 -4.17 45.45 10.50
CA GLY A 346 -2.74 45.76 10.45
C GLY A 346 -2.03 45.06 9.31
N PRO A 347 -0.68 45.04 9.25
CA PRO A 347 0.08 44.37 8.24
C PRO A 347 -0.14 42.83 8.23
N ASP A 348 -0.09 42.21 7.05
CA ASP A 348 -0.11 40.75 6.97
C ASP A 348 1.10 40.18 7.73
N LYS A 349 0.84 39.16 8.52
CA LYS A 349 1.87 38.46 9.30
C LYS A 349 2.81 37.64 8.42
N THR A 350 2.44 37.34 7.19
CA THR A 350 3.26 36.63 6.22
C THR A 350 4.27 37.56 5.57
N THR A 351 5.51 37.53 6.03
CA THR A 351 6.61 38.30 5.44
C THR A 351 7.54 37.43 4.57
N LYS A 352 7.31 36.11 4.55
CA LYS A 352 8.19 35.14 3.93
C LYS A 352 7.84 34.92 2.46
N ILE A 353 8.87 34.90 1.62
CA ILE A 353 8.77 34.60 0.20
C ILE A 353 9.24 33.17 -0.04
N GLY A 354 8.35 32.33 -0.56
CA GLY A 354 8.69 30.93 -0.90
C GLY A 354 9.65 30.87 -2.07
N VAL A 355 10.62 29.95 -2.01
CA VAL A 355 11.54 29.62 -3.11
C VAL A 355 11.11 28.30 -3.72
N PHE A 356 10.88 28.32 -5.02
CA PHE A 356 10.42 27.15 -5.79
C PHE A 356 11.40 26.83 -6.91
N LEU A 357 11.53 25.55 -7.22
CA LEU A 357 12.16 25.04 -8.42
C LEU A 357 11.11 24.43 -9.33
N SER A 358 11.15 24.76 -10.61
CA SER A 358 10.27 24.19 -11.62
C SER A 358 11.09 23.47 -12.69
N VAL A 359 10.70 22.23 -13.00
CA VAL A 359 11.38 21.35 -13.95
C VAL A 359 10.34 20.75 -14.87
N GLU A 360 10.61 20.69 -16.17
CA GLU A 360 9.77 20.02 -17.16
C GLU A 360 10.19 18.56 -17.31
N ASN A 361 9.26 17.64 -17.07
CA ASN A 361 9.47 16.20 -17.24
C ASN A 361 9.40 15.84 -18.73
N SER A 362 10.40 16.15 -19.52
CA SER A 362 10.39 15.92 -20.95
C SER A 362 11.63 15.16 -21.43
N LYS A 363 11.49 14.43 -22.55
CA LYS A 363 12.61 13.75 -23.23
C LYS A 363 13.73 14.69 -23.61
N LYS A 364 13.41 15.92 -23.96
CA LYS A 364 14.38 16.98 -24.26
C LYS A 364 15.30 17.27 -23.08
N ASN A 365 14.78 17.13 -21.88
CA ASN A 365 15.51 17.32 -20.62
C ASN A 365 16.19 16.03 -20.12
N GLY A 366 16.20 14.96 -20.91
CA GLY A 366 16.77 13.66 -20.51
C GLY A 366 15.90 12.88 -19.51
N MET A 367 14.66 13.34 -19.30
CA MET A 367 13.62 12.69 -18.51
C MET A 367 12.56 12.10 -19.45
N GLY A 368 11.28 12.35 -19.28
CA GLY A 368 10.25 11.98 -20.26
C GLY A 368 9.66 10.59 -20.04
N MET A 369 9.86 10.01 -18.86
CA MET A 369 9.04 8.92 -18.38
C MET A 369 8.01 9.45 -17.37
N PRO A 370 6.81 8.90 -17.28
CA PRO A 370 5.90 9.23 -16.18
C PRO A 370 6.59 9.06 -14.83
N LEU A 371 6.47 10.04 -13.95
CA LEU A 371 7.12 10.00 -12.64
C LEU A 371 6.09 9.60 -11.58
N PRO A 372 6.32 8.52 -10.83
CA PRO A 372 5.49 8.18 -9.69
C PRO A 372 5.50 9.27 -8.61
N LYS A 373 4.40 9.41 -7.86
CA LYS A 373 4.35 10.28 -6.69
C LYS A 373 5.44 9.90 -5.69
N GLY A 374 6.13 10.91 -5.12
CA GLY A 374 7.23 10.63 -4.22
C GLY A 374 7.81 11.87 -3.55
N LEU A 375 8.79 11.63 -2.69
CA LEU A 375 9.51 12.68 -1.98
C LEU A 375 10.72 13.15 -2.79
N VAL A 376 10.82 14.46 -2.97
CA VAL A 376 11.92 15.11 -3.70
C VAL A 376 12.82 15.82 -2.68
N ARG A 377 14.08 15.41 -2.58
CA ARG A 377 15.10 16.06 -1.75
C ARG A 377 16.05 16.84 -2.63
N VAL A 378 16.24 18.11 -2.30
CA VAL A 378 17.08 19.01 -3.05
C VAL A 378 18.36 19.30 -2.28
N TYR A 379 19.49 19.10 -2.97
CA TYR A 379 20.83 19.42 -2.48
C TYR A 379 21.45 20.47 -3.38
N LYS A 380 22.39 21.25 -2.86
CA LYS A 380 23.19 22.20 -3.62
C LYS A 380 24.66 22.03 -3.25
N LYS A 381 25.55 22.09 -4.25
CA LYS A 381 26.99 22.15 -4.03
C LYS A 381 27.40 23.48 -3.43
N ASP A 382 28.11 23.43 -2.37
CA ASP A 382 28.72 24.58 -1.70
C ASP A 382 30.08 24.93 -2.33
N ALA A 383 30.82 25.86 -1.73
CA ALA A 383 32.07 26.36 -2.29
C ALA A 383 33.18 25.29 -2.35
N ASP A 384 33.18 24.35 -1.42
CA ASP A 384 34.13 23.24 -1.33
C ASP A 384 33.68 21.96 -2.06
N GLU A 385 32.63 22.05 -2.93
CA GLU A 385 31.96 20.96 -3.65
C GLU A 385 31.17 20.00 -2.76
N SER A 386 31.06 20.24 -1.44
CA SER A 386 30.24 19.42 -0.58
C SER A 386 28.74 19.64 -0.86
N LEU A 387 27.93 18.60 -0.66
CA LEU A 387 26.48 18.68 -0.86
C LEU A 387 25.82 19.14 0.44
N GLN A 388 25.09 20.26 0.34
CA GLN A 388 24.26 20.78 1.42
C GLN A 388 22.78 20.52 1.10
N PHE A 389 22.03 19.99 2.06
CA PHE A 389 20.59 19.83 1.96
C PHE A 389 19.92 21.21 2.01
N VAL A 390 19.10 21.53 1.01
CA VAL A 390 18.43 22.84 0.91
C VAL A 390 16.92 22.78 1.08
N GLY A 391 16.31 21.61 0.99
CA GLY A 391 14.89 21.41 1.27
C GLY A 391 14.32 20.15 0.64
N GLU A 392 13.09 19.81 1.01
CA GLU A 392 12.34 18.71 0.45
C GLU A 392 10.86 19.07 0.25
N ASP A 393 10.24 18.43 -0.73
CA ASP A 393 8.82 18.55 -1.05
C ASP A 393 8.32 17.24 -1.64
N ALA A 394 7.02 17.07 -1.73
CA ALA A 394 6.40 15.92 -2.37
C ALA A 394 5.88 16.28 -3.76
N ILE A 395 5.98 15.34 -4.70
CA ILE A 395 5.33 15.43 -6.01
C ILE A 395 4.24 14.39 -6.16
N ASP A 396 3.18 14.75 -6.85
CA ASP A 396 2.16 13.81 -7.31
C ASP A 396 2.63 13.04 -8.56
N HIS A 397 1.84 12.04 -8.98
CA HIS A 397 2.06 11.36 -10.25
C HIS A 397 2.14 12.39 -11.38
N THR A 398 3.28 12.44 -12.05
CA THR A 398 3.57 13.47 -13.06
C THR A 398 3.79 12.80 -14.42
N PRO A 399 2.86 12.98 -15.38
CA PRO A 399 3.02 12.47 -16.74
C PRO A 399 4.24 13.03 -17.49
N GLU A 400 4.54 12.44 -18.65
CA GLU A 400 5.48 13.04 -19.61
C GLU A 400 4.98 14.42 -20.04
N ASP A 401 5.89 15.35 -20.30
CA ASP A 401 5.69 16.75 -20.74
C ASP A 401 4.97 17.65 -19.70
N GLU A 402 4.81 17.20 -18.47
CA GLU A 402 4.27 18.00 -17.37
C GLU A 402 5.38 18.64 -16.51
N LYS A 403 5.03 19.75 -15.83
CA LYS A 403 5.96 20.47 -14.96
C LYS A 403 5.88 19.98 -13.51
N ILE A 404 7.04 19.65 -12.97
CA ILE A 404 7.24 19.44 -11.54
C ILE A 404 7.56 20.80 -10.91
N ARG A 405 6.92 21.12 -9.80
CA ARG A 405 7.22 22.32 -9.01
C ARG A 405 7.39 21.93 -7.55
N VAL A 406 8.58 22.17 -7.01
CA VAL A 406 8.94 21.84 -5.62
C VAL A 406 9.28 23.10 -4.84
N LYS A 407 8.76 23.20 -3.62
CA LYS A 407 9.09 24.28 -2.68
C LYS A 407 10.29 23.86 -1.84
N ILE A 408 11.40 24.56 -1.98
CA ILE A 408 12.63 24.24 -1.23
C ILE A 408 12.76 24.99 0.10
N GLY A 409 11.95 26.02 0.33
CA GLY A 409 11.98 26.79 1.57
C GLY A 409 11.50 28.21 1.39
N ASN A 410 11.97 29.11 2.26
CA ASN A 410 11.68 30.55 2.17
C ASN A 410 12.98 31.32 2.02
N ALA A 411 12.95 32.39 1.21
CA ALA A 411 14.08 33.27 1.05
C ALA A 411 14.35 34.03 2.36
N PHE A 412 15.63 34.04 2.79
CA PHE A 412 16.04 34.78 3.97
C PHE A 412 16.20 36.28 3.65
N ASP A 413 16.81 36.58 2.50
CA ASP A 413 17.19 37.96 2.10
C ASP A 413 16.12 38.65 1.25
N VAL A 414 14.91 38.11 1.13
CA VAL A 414 13.82 38.72 0.37
C VAL A 414 12.57 38.75 1.25
N VAL A 415 12.04 39.95 1.47
CA VAL A 415 10.96 40.19 2.45
C VAL A 415 9.80 40.91 1.76
N ALA A 416 8.58 40.50 2.10
CA ALA A 416 7.35 41.17 1.69
C ALA A 416 6.59 41.69 2.90
N GLU A 417 5.89 42.82 2.75
CA GLU A 417 4.97 43.38 3.74
C GLU A 417 3.71 43.86 3.03
N ARG A 418 2.56 43.28 3.33
CA ARG A 418 1.28 43.62 2.72
C ARG A 418 0.40 44.35 3.72
N VAL A 419 -0.18 45.48 3.28
CA VAL A 419 -1.07 46.30 4.05
C VAL A 419 -2.31 46.62 3.24
N GLN A 420 -3.48 46.47 3.79
CA GLN A 420 -4.72 47.03 3.24
C GLN A 420 -4.74 48.56 3.51
N THR A 421 -4.70 49.36 2.46
CA THR A 421 -4.65 50.83 2.58
C THR A 421 -6.03 51.46 2.60
N ASP A 422 -7.03 50.79 2.02
CA ASP A 422 -8.42 51.25 2.03
C ASP A 422 -9.37 50.06 1.93
N TYR A 423 -10.53 50.17 2.57
CA TYR A 423 -11.62 49.22 2.51
C TYR A 423 -12.96 49.95 2.52
N ARG A 424 -13.82 49.64 1.58
CA ARG A 424 -15.13 50.27 1.42
C ARG A 424 -16.19 49.25 1.05
N VAL A 425 -17.37 49.41 1.58
CA VAL A 425 -18.58 48.73 1.14
C VAL A 425 -19.31 49.72 0.20
N LEU A 426 -19.32 49.42 -1.11
CA LEU A 426 -19.89 50.31 -2.15
C LEU A 426 -21.41 50.13 -2.29
N SER A 427 -21.91 48.93 -2.01
CA SER A 427 -23.33 48.62 -1.99
C SER A 427 -23.64 47.68 -0.86
N SER A 428 -24.75 47.91 -0.18
CA SER A 428 -25.12 47.12 0.99
C SER A 428 -25.21 45.63 0.65
N GLY A 429 -24.22 44.87 1.08
CA GLY A 429 -24.21 43.44 1.14
C GLY A 429 -23.56 42.68 -0.01
N ASN A 430 -23.16 43.31 -1.15
CA ASN A 430 -22.61 42.53 -2.28
C ASN A 430 -21.53 43.18 -3.14
N LEU A 431 -21.11 44.43 -2.89
CA LEU A 431 -20.03 45.08 -3.63
C LEU A 431 -19.02 45.74 -2.67
N TYR A 432 -17.81 45.25 -2.72
CA TYR A 432 -16.72 45.66 -1.83
C TYR A 432 -15.55 46.21 -2.66
N GLU A 433 -14.85 47.21 -2.14
CA GLU A 433 -13.62 47.72 -2.69
C GLU A 433 -12.51 47.64 -1.66
N SER A 434 -11.39 47.00 -2.06
CA SER A 434 -10.22 46.89 -1.19
C SER A 434 -8.98 47.36 -1.95
N SER A 435 -8.16 48.18 -1.32
CA SER A 435 -6.87 48.64 -1.84
C SER A 435 -5.74 48.06 -1.01
N TYR A 436 -4.72 47.59 -1.67
CA TYR A 436 -3.55 46.97 -1.04
C TYR A 436 -2.27 47.62 -1.51
N LYS A 437 -1.29 47.61 -0.61
CA LYS A 437 0.09 47.99 -0.86
C LYS A 437 0.99 46.86 -0.37
N ILE A 438 1.91 46.40 -1.23
CA ILE A 438 2.87 45.35 -0.92
C ILE A 438 4.26 45.92 -1.11
N ALA A 439 5.00 46.09 -0.02
CA ALA A 439 6.38 46.53 -0.03
C ALA A 439 7.29 45.28 -0.12
N LEU A 440 8.11 45.21 -1.18
CA LEU A 440 9.07 44.14 -1.44
C LEU A 440 10.49 44.65 -1.26
N ARG A 441 11.34 43.92 -0.54
CA ARG A 441 12.74 44.29 -0.29
C ARG A 441 13.66 43.12 -0.62
N ASN A 442 14.65 43.36 -1.47
CA ASN A 442 15.68 42.44 -1.88
C ASN A 442 17.02 42.81 -1.24
N HIS A 443 17.50 41.97 -0.32
CA HIS A 443 18.83 42.14 0.31
C HIS A 443 19.92 41.33 -0.36
N LYS A 444 19.64 40.64 -1.50
CA LYS A 444 20.60 39.87 -2.29
C LYS A 444 21.45 40.80 -3.17
N ASP A 445 22.62 40.30 -3.59
CA ASP A 445 23.50 41.02 -4.52
C ASP A 445 23.17 40.76 -6.00
N GLU A 446 22.00 40.17 -6.28
CA GLU A 446 21.49 39.89 -7.62
C GLU A 446 20.10 40.50 -7.81
N ARG A 447 19.78 40.83 -9.07
CA ARG A 447 18.41 41.19 -9.47
C ARG A 447 17.54 39.95 -9.48
N ILE A 448 16.32 40.06 -8.95
CA ILE A 448 15.32 39.01 -8.92
C ILE A 448 13.97 39.51 -9.38
N VAL A 449 13.06 38.57 -9.68
CA VAL A 449 11.63 38.85 -9.89
C VAL A 449 10.85 38.10 -8.78
N VAL A 450 10.00 38.83 -8.06
CA VAL A 450 9.08 38.23 -7.09
C VAL A 450 7.69 38.12 -7.72
N GLN A 451 7.18 36.90 -7.78
CA GLN A 451 5.81 36.60 -8.18
C GLN A 451 4.89 36.81 -6.97
N VAL A 452 4.09 37.88 -7.02
CA VAL A 452 3.04 38.14 -6.03
C VAL A 452 1.76 37.48 -6.52
N VAL A 453 1.27 36.47 -5.80
CA VAL A 453 0.08 35.72 -6.16
C VAL A 453 -1.04 36.02 -5.18
N GLU A 454 -2.13 36.63 -5.69
CA GLU A 454 -3.33 36.93 -4.92
C GLU A 454 -4.49 36.02 -5.34
N THR A 455 -5.26 35.55 -4.35
CA THR A 455 -6.49 34.80 -4.58
C THR A 455 -7.68 35.72 -4.33
N VAL A 456 -8.35 36.17 -5.39
CA VAL A 456 -9.46 37.14 -5.32
C VAL A 456 -10.79 36.38 -5.57
N PRO A 457 -11.69 36.33 -4.58
CA PRO A 457 -12.94 35.58 -4.69
C PRO A 457 -14.02 36.36 -5.48
N GLY A 458 -15.09 35.67 -5.88
CA GLY A 458 -16.27 36.26 -6.51
C GLY A 458 -16.04 36.80 -7.92
N ASP A 459 -16.91 37.70 -8.34
CA ASP A 459 -16.76 38.45 -9.58
C ASP A 459 -15.99 39.78 -9.29
N TRP A 460 -14.78 39.86 -9.82
CA TRP A 460 -13.88 40.95 -9.45
C TRP A 460 -13.34 41.75 -10.65
N THR A 461 -13.05 43.00 -10.39
CA THR A 461 -12.41 43.91 -11.35
C THR A 461 -11.29 44.68 -10.66
N MET A 462 -10.09 44.63 -11.27
CA MET A 462 -8.96 45.44 -10.83
C MET A 462 -9.14 46.90 -11.39
N THR A 463 -9.45 47.82 -10.47
CA THR A 463 -9.76 49.23 -10.84
C THR A 463 -8.51 50.10 -10.92
N LYS A 464 -7.49 49.79 -10.09
CA LYS A 464 -6.19 50.46 -10.08
C LYS A 464 -5.09 49.43 -9.92
N LYS A 465 -3.94 49.67 -10.57
CA LYS A 465 -2.76 48.82 -10.47
C LYS A 465 -1.49 49.58 -10.77
N SER A 466 -0.39 49.31 -10.08
CA SER A 466 0.94 49.87 -10.36
C SER A 466 1.76 48.99 -11.31
N HIS A 467 1.43 47.71 -11.39
CA HIS A 467 2.09 46.70 -12.25
C HIS A 467 1.04 45.94 -13.05
N GLU A 468 1.44 45.42 -14.20
CA GLU A 468 0.60 44.53 -14.98
C GLU A 468 0.46 43.18 -14.26
N TYR A 469 -0.69 42.53 -14.46
CA TYR A 469 -0.95 41.22 -13.87
C TYR A 469 -1.36 40.19 -14.92
N VAL A 470 -1.10 38.96 -14.63
CA VAL A 470 -1.59 37.79 -15.37
C VAL A 470 -2.73 37.16 -14.59
N LYS A 471 -3.88 36.95 -15.24
CA LYS A 471 -4.99 36.18 -14.66
C LYS A 471 -4.71 34.69 -14.90
N GLU A 472 -4.27 33.98 -13.87
CA GLU A 472 -3.94 32.55 -13.96
C GLU A 472 -5.19 31.65 -13.87
N ALA A 473 -6.21 32.11 -13.14
CA ALA A 473 -7.50 31.45 -13.00
C ALA A 473 -8.60 32.48 -12.72
N SER A 474 -9.87 32.05 -12.67
CA SER A 474 -11.01 32.94 -12.36
C SER A 474 -10.80 33.76 -11.08
N ASN A 475 -10.17 33.17 -10.08
CA ASN A 475 -9.93 33.76 -8.76
C ASN A 475 -8.45 33.95 -8.43
N ARG A 476 -7.52 33.83 -9.41
CA ARG A 476 -6.08 33.91 -9.15
C ARG A 476 -5.38 34.85 -10.11
N VAL A 477 -4.64 35.79 -9.54
CA VAL A 477 -3.83 36.75 -10.29
C VAL A 477 -2.39 36.72 -9.82
N ARG A 478 -1.46 36.94 -10.75
CA ARG A 478 -0.03 37.05 -10.51
C ARG A 478 0.51 38.37 -11.02
N PHE A 479 1.28 39.04 -10.18
CA PHE A 479 2.09 40.19 -10.55
C PHE A 479 3.57 39.80 -10.52
N ASP A 480 4.29 40.03 -11.59
CA ASP A 480 5.73 39.80 -11.66
C ASP A 480 6.46 41.11 -11.34
N VAL A 481 6.99 41.24 -10.13
CA VAL A 481 7.61 42.50 -9.65
C VAL A 481 9.13 42.37 -9.68
N PRO A 482 9.83 43.08 -10.56
CA PRO A 482 11.28 43.09 -10.60
C PRO A 482 11.87 43.87 -9.42
N LEU A 483 12.90 43.30 -8.80
CA LEU A 483 13.64 43.91 -7.70
C LEU A 483 15.12 43.99 -8.08
N GLU A 484 15.70 45.18 -8.10
CA GLU A 484 17.14 45.34 -8.29
C GLU A 484 17.94 44.79 -7.10
N LYS A 485 19.21 44.52 -7.30
CA LYS A 485 20.11 44.15 -6.23
C LYS A 485 20.08 45.17 -5.08
N LYS A 486 19.98 44.70 -3.84
CA LYS A 486 19.86 45.57 -2.64
C LYS A 486 18.75 46.62 -2.79
N GLY A 487 17.72 46.35 -3.59
CA GLY A 487 16.67 47.27 -3.92
C GLY A 487 15.32 46.96 -3.31
N SER A 488 14.38 47.85 -3.51
CA SER A 488 12.98 47.66 -3.08
C SER A 488 12.03 48.10 -4.19
N ALA A 489 10.84 47.53 -4.20
CA ALA A 489 9.73 47.93 -5.03
C ALA A 489 8.42 47.91 -4.25
N GLU A 490 7.43 48.64 -4.74
CA GLU A 490 6.10 48.74 -4.17
C GLU A 490 5.06 48.36 -5.20
N LEU A 491 4.31 47.31 -4.94
CA LEU A 491 3.13 46.94 -5.69
C LEU A 491 1.90 47.52 -5.00
N SER A 492 1.07 48.26 -5.71
CA SER A 492 -0.22 48.72 -5.23
C SER A 492 -1.33 48.39 -6.21
N TYR A 493 -2.50 48.04 -5.70
CA TYR A 493 -3.68 47.75 -6.49
C TYR A 493 -4.97 48.00 -5.71
N THR A 494 -6.05 48.23 -6.44
CA THR A 494 -7.41 48.36 -5.93
C THR A 494 -8.30 47.39 -6.70
N VAL A 495 -9.06 46.58 -5.96
CA VAL A 495 -9.97 45.61 -6.55
C VAL A 495 -11.38 45.81 -6.00
N GLN A 496 -12.35 45.81 -6.92
CA GLN A 496 -13.76 45.72 -6.62
C GLN A 496 -14.21 44.27 -6.75
N ILE A 497 -14.94 43.78 -5.75
CA ILE A 497 -15.40 42.39 -5.67
C ILE A 497 -16.91 42.40 -5.47
N LYS A 498 -17.61 41.74 -6.38
CA LYS A 498 -19.03 41.43 -6.25
C LYS A 498 -19.21 39.98 -5.82
N TYR A 499 -19.97 39.82 -4.76
CA TYR A 499 -20.21 38.49 -4.18
C TYR A 499 -21.63 38.04 -4.39
#